data_5951835856d5e254575b99ec9486109e
#
_entry.id   5951835856d5e254575b99ec9486109e
#
_cell.length_a   1.000
_cell.length_b   1.000
_cell.length_c   1.000
_cell.angle_alpha   90.00
_cell.angle_beta   90.00
_cell.angle_gamma   90.00
#
_symmetry.space_group_name_H-M   'P 1'
#
loop_
_entity.id
_entity.type
_entity.pdbx_description
1 polymer ?
#
loop_
_entity_poly.entity_id
_entity_poly.type
_entity_poly.pdbx_seq_one_letter_code
_entity_poly.pdbx_strand_id
1 'polypeptide(L)'
;MTGLPIKLNDGNGMGLANYYATYDNGTIGVTVGDIYDQFGNGLIFRTYEEWTLGYDNSLRGIRAVFRPTDGVTIKGLYGKQRLYWESYEDHGLVRGIDGEWDINQSIKAWKSAKLKATLGASFVSKYEADKEYPYGGETYILPQNVGAYAGRMNLGYGRFGFSAEYARKINDPSAFNTWIYRDGQELLASLSYSQKGLGIVLQAKRVDNMSFKSKRQEEENKLDIGFIPPLNYTHSHSLPSMFSYASQPLGEMGIQFQINYTIPKKTALGGKYGTKLAFNYSQVNDIKRDSIMYNGVNTMNMMGTKGYDSPFFAIGDKMFYRDFNFEIEKKISKDWHLTLMYINLYYDMETIEGHPEAEPVKAHFAFGEVIYKINKKHSLRLELQHMWDNVGMNQEIDPVYEENYNKRGNWFAFLLEYTIAPKWFVSVADKYNYGNPFADKRDHYFTGSFGYIKDQTRIAISGGRQSEGLICVGGVCRPVPASSGVSLTVTTSF
;
A
#
# COMPACT_ATOMS: atom_id res chain seq x y z
N MET A 1 14.57 -14.33 1.72
CA MET A 1 14.38 -14.00 0.30
C MET A 1 14.68 -15.25 -0.51
N THR A 2 13.68 -15.98 -0.88
CA THR A 2 13.87 -16.90 -2.00
C THR A 2 14.01 -16.00 -3.21
N GLY A 3 15.28 -15.83 -3.63
CA GLY A 3 15.57 -15.27 -4.93
C GLY A 3 14.69 -15.98 -5.93
N LEU A 4 14.09 -15.23 -6.83
CA LEU A 4 13.23 -15.67 -7.91
C LEU A 4 13.67 -17.06 -8.44
N PRO A 5 13.03 -18.16 -8.04
CA PRO A 5 13.11 -19.32 -8.89
C PRO A 5 12.23 -18.98 -10.08
N ILE A 6 12.81 -18.87 -11.22
CA ILE A 6 12.10 -18.94 -12.49
C ILE A 6 11.48 -20.34 -12.51
N LYS A 7 10.31 -20.50 -11.94
CA LYS A 7 9.51 -21.72 -12.03
C LYS A 7 8.79 -21.65 -13.38
N LEU A 8 9.33 -22.30 -14.34
CA LEU A 8 8.60 -22.71 -15.53
C LEU A 8 8.18 -24.15 -15.33
N ASN A 9 6.88 -24.42 -15.43
CA ASN A 9 6.29 -25.74 -15.33
C ASN A 9 7.01 -26.70 -14.35
N ASP A 10 6.37 -27.04 -13.25
CA ASP A 10 6.84 -28.00 -12.24
C ASP A 10 8.11 -27.66 -11.45
N GLY A 11 8.48 -26.38 -11.38
CA GLY A 11 9.46 -25.92 -10.41
C GLY A 11 10.93 -25.93 -10.90
N ASN A 12 11.25 -26.44 -12.07
CA ASN A 12 12.60 -26.46 -12.62
C ASN A 12 12.63 -25.96 -14.06
N GLY A 13 13.32 -24.83 -14.31
CA GLY A 13 13.53 -24.35 -15.68
C GLY A 13 13.96 -22.89 -15.77
N MET A 14 14.49 -22.51 -16.92
CA MET A 14 14.76 -21.13 -17.33
C MET A 14 13.71 -20.67 -18.32
N GLY A 15 13.26 -19.40 -18.24
CA GLY A 15 12.32 -18.82 -19.19
C GLY A 15 12.28 -17.31 -19.13
N LEU A 16 11.57 -16.72 -20.09
CA LEU A 16 11.33 -15.28 -20.12
C LEU A 16 10.27 -14.91 -19.11
N ALA A 17 10.68 -14.18 -18.09
CA ALA A 17 9.82 -13.72 -17.02
C ALA A 17 8.71 -12.80 -17.54
N ASN A 18 9.07 -11.88 -18.42
CA ASN A 18 8.21 -10.81 -18.90
C ASN A 18 8.61 -10.48 -20.34
N TYR A 19 7.63 -10.36 -21.23
CA TYR A 19 7.85 -9.94 -22.61
C TYR A 19 6.66 -9.18 -23.15
N TYR A 20 6.94 -8.08 -23.82
CA TYR A 20 5.91 -7.29 -24.51
C TYR A 20 6.52 -6.57 -25.72
N ALA A 21 5.63 -6.18 -26.63
CA ALA A 21 5.95 -5.30 -27.73
C ALA A 21 4.95 -4.15 -27.76
N THR A 22 5.45 -2.93 -27.94
CA THR A 22 4.63 -1.72 -27.99
C THR A 22 4.89 -0.96 -29.29
N TYR A 23 3.80 -0.56 -29.93
CA TYR A 23 3.80 0.45 -30.99
C TYR A 23 3.00 1.66 -30.51
N ASP A 24 3.53 2.86 -30.65
CA ASP A 24 2.84 4.11 -30.31
C ASP A 24 3.29 5.20 -31.29
N ASN A 25 2.31 5.82 -31.99
CA ASN A 25 2.54 6.93 -32.92
C ASN A 25 2.01 8.27 -32.36
N GLY A 26 1.69 8.33 -31.06
CA GLY A 26 1.13 9.50 -30.40
C GLY A 26 -0.40 9.53 -30.41
N THR A 27 -1.06 9.08 -31.48
CA THR A 27 -2.53 8.99 -31.58
C THR A 27 -3.03 7.60 -31.18
N ILE A 28 -2.39 6.56 -31.66
CA ILE A 28 -2.72 5.16 -31.38
C ILE A 28 -1.50 4.48 -30.80
N GLY A 29 -1.67 3.85 -29.63
CA GLY A 29 -0.72 2.97 -28.99
C GLY A 29 -1.29 1.57 -28.87
N VAL A 30 -0.50 0.53 -29.15
CA VAL A 30 -0.87 -0.88 -28.97
C VAL A 30 0.27 -1.59 -28.26
N THR A 31 -0.04 -2.32 -27.20
CA THR A 31 0.89 -3.19 -26.48
C THR A 31 0.36 -4.61 -26.50
N VAL A 32 1.21 -5.58 -26.84
CA VAL A 32 0.89 -7.02 -26.81
C VAL A 32 1.93 -7.73 -25.95
N GLY A 33 1.47 -8.63 -25.08
CA GLY A 33 2.29 -9.35 -24.12
C GLY A 33 1.94 -9.02 -22.68
N ASP A 34 2.92 -8.87 -21.81
CA ASP A 34 2.70 -8.54 -20.39
C ASP A 34 2.45 -7.03 -20.23
N ILE A 35 1.33 -6.68 -19.64
CA ILE A 35 0.80 -5.31 -19.57
C ILE A 35 0.73 -4.88 -18.10
N TYR A 36 1.33 -3.72 -17.83
CA TYR A 36 1.18 -2.99 -16.58
C TYR A 36 0.43 -1.70 -16.87
N ASP A 37 -0.77 -1.55 -16.30
CA ASP A 37 -1.59 -0.34 -16.46
C ASP A 37 -2.52 -0.17 -15.24
N GLN A 38 -3.09 1.02 -15.15
CA GLN A 38 -4.01 1.40 -14.08
C GLN A 38 -5.11 2.31 -14.64
N PHE A 39 -6.34 2.15 -14.14
CA PHE A 39 -7.47 3.03 -14.41
C PHE A 39 -7.72 3.90 -13.18
N GLY A 40 -7.67 5.23 -13.33
CA GLY A 40 -7.82 6.17 -12.23
C GLY A 40 -6.85 5.89 -11.07
N ASN A 41 -7.35 5.80 -9.85
CA ASN A 41 -6.57 5.42 -8.66
C ASN A 41 -6.38 3.90 -8.53
N GLY A 42 -6.86 3.12 -9.49
CA GLY A 42 -6.70 1.66 -9.50
C GLY A 42 -7.85 0.89 -8.85
N LEU A 43 -8.91 1.56 -8.38
CA LEU A 43 -9.96 0.95 -7.57
C LEU A 43 -10.59 -0.28 -8.24
N ILE A 44 -10.73 -0.28 -9.56
CA ILE A 44 -11.30 -1.41 -10.32
C ILE A 44 -10.29 -2.10 -11.26
N PHE A 45 -9.11 -1.48 -11.50
CA PHE A 45 -8.06 -2.09 -12.30
C PHE A 45 -6.69 -1.49 -12.01
N ARG A 46 -5.77 -2.34 -11.57
CA ARG A 46 -4.34 -2.03 -11.47
C ARG A 46 -3.50 -3.29 -11.63
N THR A 47 -2.56 -3.27 -12.57
CA THR A 47 -1.53 -4.29 -12.72
C THR A 47 -0.16 -3.66 -12.52
N TYR A 48 0.69 -4.30 -11.72
CA TYR A 48 2.01 -3.78 -11.36
C TYR A 48 2.92 -4.91 -10.89
N GLU A 49 4.20 -4.59 -10.79
CA GLU A 49 5.23 -5.46 -10.26
C GLU A 49 5.88 -4.79 -9.05
N GLU A 50 6.06 -5.56 -7.98
CA GLU A 50 6.80 -5.14 -6.78
C GLU A 50 7.91 -6.15 -6.48
N TRP A 51 9.10 -5.85 -6.95
CA TRP A 51 10.26 -6.72 -6.90
C TRP A 51 10.65 -7.13 -5.47
N THR A 52 10.55 -6.21 -4.52
CA THR A 52 10.97 -6.45 -3.13
C THR A 52 10.07 -7.46 -2.44
N LEU A 53 8.81 -7.56 -2.87
CA LEU A 53 7.84 -8.52 -2.38
C LEU A 53 7.70 -9.75 -3.29
N GLY A 54 8.34 -9.75 -4.47
CA GLY A 54 8.15 -10.79 -5.48
C GLY A 54 6.72 -10.85 -6.01
N TYR A 55 6.00 -9.72 -6.02
CA TYR A 55 4.63 -9.62 -6.49
C TYR A 55 4.58 -9.14 -7.93
N ASP A 56 3.83 -9.86 -8.78
CA ASP A 56 3.60 -9.50 -10.18
C ASP A 56 2.22 -10.00 -10.59
N ASN A 57 1.29 -9.09 -10.85
CA ASN A 57 -0.06 -9.37 -11.34
C ASN A 57 -0.29 -8.81 -12.75
N SER A 58 0.75 -8.73 -13.57
CA SER A 58 0.64 -8.28 -14.97
C SER A 58 -0.50 -8.97 -15.72
N LEU A 59 -1.07 -8.27 -16.68
CA LEU A 59 -2.09 -8.82 -17.58
C LEU A 59 -1.42 -9.27 -18.88
N ARG A 60 -1.43 -10.56 -19.18
CA ARG A 60 -0.97 -11.06 -20.48
C ARG A 60 -2.07 -11.00 -21.52
N GLY A 61 -1.88 -10.15 -22.51
CA GLY A 61 -2.91 -9.90 -23.50
C GLY A 61 -2.61 -8.75 -24.45
N ILE A 62 -3.61 -7.94 -24.74
CA ILE A 62 -3.52 -6.77 -25.58
C ILE A 62 -4.08 -5.53 -24.88
N ARG A 63 -3.41 -4.40 -25.07
CA ARG A 63 -3.84 -3.08 -24.64
C ARG A 63 -3.78 -2.13 -25.82
N ALA A 64 -4.84 -1.35 -26.01
CA ALA A 64 -4.90 -0.26 -26.98
C ALA A 64 -5.12 1.08 -26.27
N VAL A 65 -4.47 2.13 -26.76
CA VAL A 65 -4.64 3.52 -26.31
C VAL A 65 -4.97 4.36 -27.53
N PHE A 66 -6.02 5.16 -27.44
CA PHE A 66 -6.46 6.08 -28.49
C PHE A 66 -6.54 7.50 -27.95
N ARG A 67 -5.87 8.43 -28.61
CA ARG A 67 -5.83 9.86 -28.29
C ARG A 67 -6.37 10.66 -29.47
N PRO A 68 -7.72 10.80 -29.58
CA PRO A 68 -8.36 11.43 -30.74
C PRO A 68 -8.08 12.93 -30.85
N THR A 69 -7.84 13.60 -29.72
CA THR A 69 -7.54 15.02 -29.62
C THR A 69 -6.80 15.30 -28.33
N ASP A 70 -6.20 16.49 -28.22
CA ASP A 70 -5.55 16.94 -27.00
C ASP A 70 -6.49 16.83 -25.79
N GLY A 71 -5.99 16.28 -24.69
CA GLY A 71 -6.74 16.13 -23.45
C GLY A 71 -7.75 14.97 -23.40
N VAL A 72 -7.90 14.17 -24.46
CA VAL A 72 -8.77 12.97 -24.45
C VAL A 72 -7.91 11.73 -24.62
N THR A 73 -8.03 10.81 -23.67
CA THR A 73 -7.37 9.50 -23.74
C THR A 73 -8.39 8.39 -23.48
N ILE A 74 -8.43 7.42 -24.37
CA ILE A 74 -9.28 6.21 -24.24
C ILE A 74 -8.33 5.01 -24.24
N LYS A 75 -8.48 4.12 -23.26
CA LYS A 75 -7.72 2.86 -23.16
C LYS A 75 -8.67 1.69 -23.24
N GLY A 76 -8.25 0.61 -23.88
CA GLY A 76 -8.95 -0.68 -23.86
C GLY A 76 -7.95 -1.78 -23.58
N LEU A 77 -8.34 -2.82 -22.84
CA LEU A 77 -7.49 -3.96 -22.53
C LEU A 77 -8.28 -5.27 -22.49
N TYR A 78 -7.55 -6.36 -22.77
CA TYR A 78 -8.07 -7.71 -22.77
C TYR A 78 -6.95 -8.69 -22.48
N GLY A 79 -7.09 -9.57 -21.49
CA GLY A 79 -6.08 -10.56 -21.18
C GLY A 79 -6.38 -11.38 -19.92
N LYS A 80 -5.46 -12.23 -19.58
CA LYS A 80 -5.46 -13.03 -18.34
C LYS A 80 -4.39 -12.53 -17.39
N GLN A 81 -4.73 -12.45 -16.10
CA GLN A 81 -3.82 -12.00 -15.07
C GLN A 81 -2.78 -13.08 -14.74
N ARG A 82 -1.56 -12.64 -14.45
CA ARG A 82 -0.48 -13.49 -14.01
C ARG A 82 -0.52 -13.67 -12.49
N LEU A 83 -0.24 -14.88 -12.03
CA LEU A 83 0.08 -15.17 -10.64
C LEU A 83 1.51 -15.71 -10.57
N TYR A 84 2.47 -14.86 -10.20
CA TYR A 84 3.90 -15.21 -10.18
C TYR A 84 4.34 -15.90 -11.50
N TRP A 85 4.73 -17.17 -11.44
CA TRP A 85 5.20 -18.01 -12.53
C TRP A 85 4.23 -19.14 -12.87
N GLU A 86 2.99 -19.09 -12.36
CA GLU A 86 2.00 -20.12 -12.61
C GLU A 86 1.36 -20.04 -14.00
N SER A 87 0.71 -21.12 -14.42
CA SER A 87 -0.05 -21.17 -15.66
C SER A 87 -1.24 -20.21 -15.64
N TYR A 88 -1.54 -19.58 -16.78
CA TYR A 88 -2.71 -18.72 -16.98
C TYR A 88 -4.03 -19.46 -17.23
N GLU A 89 -4.00 -20.80 -17.33
CA GLU A 89 -5.13 -21.58 -17.83
C GLU A 89 -6.40 -21.42 -16.99
N ASP A 90 -6.25 -21.47 -15.66
CA ASP A 90 -7.36 -21.38 -14.70
C ASP A 90 -7.73 -19.94 -14.28
N HIS A 91 -7.04 -18.94 -14.80
CA HIS A 91 -7.30 -17.56 -14.45
C HIS A 91 -8.44 -16.97 -15.27
N GLY A 92 -9.26 -16.14 -14.63
CA GLY A 92 -10.35 -15.44 -15.30
C GLY A 92 -9.85 -14.45 -16.34
N LEU A 93 -10.65 -14.28 -17.37
CA LEU A 93 -10.39 -13.31 -18.44
C LEU A 93 -10.79 -11.90 -17.97
N VAL A 94 -9.88 -10.94 -18.05
CA VAL A 94 -10.12 -9.54 -17.68
C VAL A 94 -10.25 -8.69 -18.94
N ARG A 95 -11.27 -7.83 -18.97
CA ARG A 95 -11.53 -6.88 -20.04
C ARG A 95 -11.82 -5.51 -19.43
N GLY A 96 -11.28 -4.45 -20.02
CA GLY A 96 -11.48 -3.12 -19.47
C GLY A 96 -11.47 -2.03 -20.53
N ILE A 97 -12.19 -0.94 -20.23
CA ILE A 97 -12.14 0.31 -20.96
C ILE A 97 -12.05 1.46 -19.96
N ASP A 98 -11.23 2.45 -20.27
CA ASP A 98 -11.02 3.66 -19.49
C ASP A 98 -11.01 4.87 -20.40
N GLY A 99 -11.69 5.93 -19.98
CA GLY A 99 -11.69 7.21 -20.65
C GLY A 99 -11.33 8.33 -19.70
N GLU A 100 -10.44 9.21 -20.13
CA GLU A 100 -10.06 10.41 -19.41
C GLU A 100 -10.14 11.64 -20.29
N TRP A 101 -10.68 12.72 -19.73
CA TRP A 101 -10.88 13.99 -20.41
C TRP A 101 -10.35 15.16 -19.57
N ASP A 102 -9.24 15.75 -20.01
CA ASP A 102 -8.74 17.04 -19.54
C ASP A 102 -9.47 18.17 -20.30
N ILE A 103 -10.42 18.79 -19.63
CA ILE A 103 -11.27 19.85 -20.21
C ILE A 103 -10.44 21.07 -20.64
N ASN A 104 -9.41 21.39 -19.88
CA ASN A 104 -8.57 22.55 -20.14
C ASN A 104 -7.67 22.39 -21.37
N GLN A 105 -7.28 21.14 -21.69
CA GLN A 105 -6.51 20.88 -22.91
C GLN A 105 -7.40 20.81 -24.13
N SER A 106 -8.59 20.19 -24.02
CA SER A 106 -9.50 19.97 -25.14
C SER A 106 -10.26 21.22 -25.55
N ILE A 107 -10.71 22.06 -24.61
CA ILE A 107 -11.57 23.21 -24.88
C ILE A 107 -10.75 24.49 -24.85
N LYS A 108 -10.53 25.12 -26.03
CA LYS A 108 -9.72 26.32 -26.17
C LYS A 108 -10.13 27.45 -25.20
N ALA A 109 -11.43 27.66 -24.98
CA ALA A 109 -11.94 28.67 -24.06
C ALA A 109 -11.58 28.42 -22.60
N TRP A 110 -11.28 27.16 -22.23
CA TRP A 110 -10.92 26.77 -20.87
C TRP A 110 -9.41 26.70 -20.64
N LYS A 111 -8.58 26.81 -21.69
CA LYS A 111 -7.12 26.66 -21.60
C LYS A 111 -6.49 27.61 -20.58
N SER A 112 -6.99 28.85 -20.48
CA SER A 112 -6.56 29.86 -19.52
C SER A 112 -7.46 29.98 -18.29
N ALA A 113 -8.49 29.14 -18.14
CA ALA A 113 -9.40 29.20 -17.00
C ALA A 113 -8.64 28.93 -15.68
N LYS A 114 -9.05 29.62 -14.61
CA LYS A 114 -8.52 29.39 -13.26
C LYS A 114 -8.91 28.02 -12.72
N LEU A 115 -10.08 27.53 -13.11
CA LEU A 115 -10.52 26.17 -12.80
C LEU A 115 -9.84 25.20 -13.75
N LYS A 116 -9.13 24.22 -13.20
CA LYS A 116 -8.60 23.06 -13.93
C LYS A 116 -9.49 21.86 -13.60
N ALA A 117 -9.90 21.11 -14.63
CA ALA A 117 -10.83 20.01 -14.46
C ALA A 117 -10.46 18.84 -15.36
N THR A 118 -10.33 17.66 -14.77
CA THR A 118 -10.19 16.39 -15.46
C THR A 118 -11.29 15.44 -14.96
N LEU A 119 -11.99 14.81 -15.90
CA LEU A 119 -13.02 13.81 -15.64
C LEU A 119 -12.57 12.47 -16.19
N GLY A 120 -12.98 11.37 -15.57
CA GLY A 120 -12.73 10.04 -16.10
C GLY A 120 -13.82 9.05 -15.73
N ALA A 121 -13.95 8.03 -16.56
CA ALA A 121 -14.86 6.92 -16.33
C ALA A 121 -14.22 5.61 -16.81
N SER A 122 -14.46 4.54 -16.07
CA SER A 122 -13.85 3.24 -16.33
C SER A 122 -14.87 2.13 -16.15
N PHE A 123 -14.70 1.07 -16.93
CA PHE A 123 -15.43 -0.18 -16.78
C PHE A 123 -14.45 -1.35 -16.91
N VAL A 124 -14.55 -2.32 -16.00
CA VAL A 124 -13.77 -3.56 -16.03
C VAL A 124 -14.70 -4.73 -15.82
N SER A 125 -14.49 -5.80 -16.54
CA SER A 125 -15.25 -7.03 -16.39
C SER A 125 -14.30 -8.22 -16.33
N LYS A 126 -14.56 -9.14 -15.42
CA LYS A 126 -13.95 -10.46 -15.45
C LYS A 126 -14.93 -11.50 -15.97
N TYR A 127 -14.41 -12.51 -16.65
CA TYR A 127 -15.12 -13.73 -16.97
C TYR A 127 -14.39 -14.91 -16.33
N GLU A 128 -15.08 -15.67 -15.51
CA GLU A 128 -14.62 -16.91 -14.92
C GLU A 128 -15.66 -17.99 -15.21
N ALA A 129 -15.24 -19.09 -15.85
CA ALA A 129 -16.14 -20.16 -16.21
C ALA A 129 -16.81 -20.73 -14.95
N ASP A 130 -18.04 -21.14 -15.11
CA ASP A 130 -18.82 -21.76 -14.03
C ASP A 130 -18.14 -23.05 -13.56
N LYS A 131 -17.91 -23.13 -12.26
CA LYS A 131 -17.48 -24.35 -11.58
C LYS A 131 -18.49 -24.59 -10.48
N GLU A 132 -18.93 -25.83 -10.35
CA GLU A 132 -19.74 -26.21 -9.21
C GLU A 132 -18.90 -26.11 -7.94
N TYR A 133 -19.33 -25.28 -7.01
CA TYR A 133 -18.78 -25.20 -5.67
C TYR A 133 -19.77 -25.81 -4.67
N PRO A 134 -19.69 -27.14 -4.41
CA PRO A 134 -20.50 -27.75 -3.39
C PRO A 134 -19.97 -27.32 -2.02
N TYR A 135 -20.75 -26.54 -1.29
CA TYR A 135 -20.47 -26.21 0.10
C TYR A 135 -21.72 -26.46 0.95
N GLY A 136 -21.55 -27.22 2.03
CA GLY A 136 -22.67 -27.53 2.93
C GLY A 136 -23.78 -28.37 2.31
N GLY A 137 -23.54 -29.09 1.20
CA GLY A 137 -24.54 -29.91 0.50
C GLY A 137 -25.41 -29.13 -0.49
N GLU A 138 -25.14 -27.85 -0.72
CA GLU A 138 -25.84 -27.05 -1.72
C GLU A 138 -24.86 -26.61 -2.85
N THR A 139 -25.41 -26.41 -4.06
CA THR A 139 -24.65 -25.91 -5.22
C THR A 139 -25.04 -24.45 -5.46
N TYR A 140 -24.03 -23.56 -5.43
CA TYR A 140 -24.22 -22.13 -5.66
C TYR A 140 -24.06 -21.80 -7.15
N ILE A 141 -25.02 -21.04 -7.72
CA ILE A 141 -24.94 -20.51 -9.09
C ILE A 141 -24.18 -19.19 -9.05
N LEU A 142 -22.93 -19.20 -9.51
CA LEU A 142 -22.06 -18.03 -9.48
C LEU A 142 -22.14 -17.21 -10.78
N PRO A 143 -22.09 -15.88 -10.73
CA PRO A 143 -22.08 -15.06 -11.93
C PRO A 143 -20.77 -15.29 -12.70
N GLN A 144 -20.85 -15.80 -13.94
CA GLN A 144 -19.67 -16.01 -14.78
C GLN A 144 -19.01 -14.69 -15.19
N ASN A 145 -19.81 -13.64 -15.41
CA ASN A 145 -19.33 -12.30 -15.73
C ASN A 145 -19.61 -11.37 -14.54
N VAL A 146 -18.56 -10.73 -14.04
CA VAL A 146 -18.66 -9.71 -13.00
C VAL A 146 -18.11 -8.41 -13.54
N GLY A 147 -18.92 -7.34 -13.47
CA GLY A 147 -18.54 -5.99 -13.89
C GLY A 147 -18.27 -5.07 -12.71
N ALA A 148 -17.31 -4.16 -12.89
CA ALA A 148 -17.05 -3.05 -12.00
C ALA A 148 -16.92 -1.76 -12.83
N TYR A 149 -17.43 -0.66 -12.32
CA TYR A 149 -17.37 0.65 -12.97
C TYR A 149 -16.95 1.73 -11.98
N ALA A 150 -16.24 2.72 -12.48
CA ALA A 150 -15.78 3.85 -11.68
C ALA A 150 -15.96 5.18 -12.43
N GLY A 151 -16.24 6.23 -11.66
CA GLY A 151 -16.22 7.60 -12.14
C GLY A 151 -15.30 8.45 -11.28
N ARG A 152 -14.54 9.33 -11.91
CA ARG A 152 -13.56 10.17 -11.20
C ARG A 152 -13.56 11.61 -11.67
N MET A 153 -13.21 12.52 -10.74
CA MET A 153 -12.97 13.92 -11.06
C MET A 153 -11.75 14.46 -10.32
N ASN A 154 -11.02 15.31 -11.00
CA ASN A 154 -9.93 16.10 -10.40
C ASN A 154 -10.17 17.57 -10.73
N LEU A 155 -10.27 18.41 -9.69
CA LEU A 155 -10.52 19.83 -9.80
C LEU A 155 -9.39 20.61 -9.13
N GLY A 156 -8.90 21.65 -9.80
CA GLY A 156 -7.90 22.57 -9.26
C GLY A 156 -8.36 24.02 -9.40
N TYR A 157 -8.39 24.78 -8.30
CA TYR A 157 -8.71 26.20 -8.33
C TYR A 157 -7.78 26.99 -7.43
N GLY A 158 -6.86 27.74 -8.06
CA GLY A 158 -5.87 28.53 -7.33
C GLY A 158 -4.95 27.66 -6.46
N ARG A 159 -5.18 27.69 -5.16
CA ARG A 159 -4.40 26.94 -4.16
C ARG A 159 -5.11 25.66 -3.68
N PHE A 160 -6.33 25.45 -4.12
CA PHE A 160 -7.14 24.31 -3.72
C PHE A 160 -7.13 23.23 -4.80
N GLY A 161 -7.04 21.98 -4.39
CA GLY A 161 -7.23 20.80 -5.20
C GLY A 161 -8.30 19.91 -4.57
N PHE A 162 -9.16 19.35 -5.38
CA PHE A 162 -10.13 18.33 -4.99
C PHE A 162 -10.04 17.17 -5.95
N SER A 163 -10.01 15.95 -5.44
CA SER A 163 -10.13 14.72 -6.23
C SER A 163 -11.13 13.78 -5.58
N ALA A 164 -11.89 13.09 -6.40
CA ALA A 164 -12.78 12.03 -5.94
C ALA A 164 -12.90 10.94 -7.00
N GLU A 165 -12.93 9.69 -6.56
CA GLU A 165 -13.25 8.52 -7.38
C GLU A 165 -14.23 7.63 -6.61
N TYR A 166 -15.33 7.27 -7.30
CA TYR A 166 -16.30 6.32 -6.78
C TYR A 166 -16.35 5.11 -7.70
N ALA A 167 -16.27 3.93 -7.11
CA ALA A 167 -16.34 2.66 -7.80
C ALA A 167 -17.47 1.80 -7.25
N ARG A 168 -18.10 1.02 -8.13
CA ARG A 168 -19.07 -0.02 -7.77
C ARG A 168 -18.79 -1.28 -8.56
N LYS A 169 -18.84 -2.42 -7.88
CA LYS A 169 -18.71 -3.77 -8.42
C LYS A 169 -20.04 -4.50 -8.21
N ILE A 170 -20.54 -5.19 -9.22
CA ILE A 170 -21.67 -6.12 -9.04
C ILE A 170 -21.25 -7.28 -8.15
N ASN A 171 -22.20 -8.00 -7.57
CA ASN A 171 -21.90 -9.08 -6.63
C ASN A 171 -20.96 -10.12 -7.25
N ASP A 172 -19.99 -10.54 -6.46
CA ASP A 172 -18.97 -11.51 -6.83
C ASP A 172 -18.69 -12.43 -5.62
N PRO A 173 -19.54 -13.43 -5.40
CA PRO A 173 -19.30 -14.40 -4.33
C PRO A 173 -17.94 -15.10 -4.52
N SER A 174 -17.15 -15.15 -3.46
CA SER A 174 -15.79 -15.67 -3.48
C SER A 174 -15.40 -16.23 -2.11
N ALA A 175 -14.33 -17.02 -2.05
CA ALA A 175 -13.79 -17.51 -0.79
C ALA A 175 -13.47 -16.36 0.18
N PHE A 176 -12.94 -15.24 -0.36
CA PHE A 176 -12.54 -14.09 0.44
C PHE A 176 -13.72 -13.39 1.13
N ASN A 177 -14.92 -13.32 0.51
CA ASN A 177 -16.10 -12.69 1.09
C ASN A 177 -17.13 -13.71 1.63
N THR A 178 -16.69 -14.93 1.96
CA THR A 178 -17.56 -15.99 2.49
C THR A 178 -18.77 -16.31 1.60
N TRP A 179 -18.62 -16.18 0.28
CA TRP A 179 -19.62 -16.51 -0.75
C TRP A 179 -20.94 -15.73 -0.63
N ILE A 180 -20.90 -14.48 -0.15
CA ILE A 180 -22.08 -13.61 -0.10
C ILE A 180 -22.32 -12.92 -1.45
N TYR A 181 -23.61 -12.73 -1.81
CA TYR A 181 -24.07 -12.07 -3.05
C TYR A 181 -24.29 -10.56 -2.79
N ARG A 182 -23.24 -9.88 -2.38
CA ARG A 182 -23.27 -8.45 -2.10
C ARG A 182 -22.51 -7.67 -3.17
N ASP A 183 -23.10 -6.56 -3.63
CA ASP A 183 -22.39 -5.60 -4.47
C ASP A 183 -21.25 -4.94 -3.67
N GLY A 184 -20.16 -4.62 -4.36
CA GLY A 184 -19.07 -3.86 -3.78
C GLY A 184 -19.19 -2.37 -4.10
N GLN A 185 -18.68 -1.50 -3.21
CA GLN A 185 -18.58 -0.08 -3.46
C GLN A 185 -17.40 0.54 -2.73
N GLU A 186 -16.76 1.52 -3.38
CA GLU A 186 -15.62 2.24 -2.83
C GLU A 186 -15.70 3.72 -3.19
N LEU A 187 -15.40 4.57 -2.22
CA LEU A 187 -15.21 6.02 -2.40
C LEU A 187 -13.82 6.40 -1.87
N LEU A 188 -13.06 7.08 -2.70
CA LEU A 188 -11.84 7.77 -2.31
C LEU A 188 -11.99 9.26 -2.64
N ALA A 189 -11.76 10.14 -1.66
CA ALA A 189 -11.84 11.59 -1.85
C ALA A 189 -10.67 12.28 -1.18
N SER A 190 -10.17 13.36 -1.79
CA SER A 190 -9.08 14.17 -1.26
C SER A 190 -9.34 15.65 -1.50
N LEU A 191 -9.08 16.47 -0.47
CA LEU A 191 -9.07 17.92 -0.54
C LEU A 191 -7.69 18.41 -0.14
N SER A 192 -7.08 19.25 -0.96
CA SER A 192 -5.76 19.80 -0.71
C SER A 192 -5.73 21.33 -0.77
N TYR A 193 -4.87 21.92 0.06
CA TYR A 193 -4.52 23.32 0.00
C TYR A 193 -3.01 23.46 -0.01
N SER A 194 -2.46 24.23 -0.94
CA SER A 194 -1.03 24.42 -1.08
C SER A 194 -0.67 25.88 -1.31
N GLN A 195 0.24 26.39 -0.47
CA GLN A 195 0.92 27.67 -0.66
C GLN A 195 2.37 27.56 -0.24
N LYS A 196 3.18 28.56 -0.55
CA LYS A 196 4.61 28.57 -0.15
C LYS A 196 4.76 28.35 1.36
N GLY A 197 5.38 27.23 1.72
CA GLY A 197 5.67 26.84 3.10
C GLY A 197 4.50 26.23 3.88
N LEU A 198 3.32 26.02 3.26
CA LEU A 198 2.19 25.34 3.89
C LEU A 198 1.50 24.41 2.88
N GLY A 199 1.39 23.15 3.21
CA GLY A 199 0.57 22.15 2.53
C GLY A 199 -0.39 21.51 3.52
N ILE A 200 -1.65 21.35 3.13
CA ILE A 200 -2.69 20.68 3.92
C ILE A 200 -3.37 19.69 2.98
N VAL A 201 -3.60 18.46 3.46
CA VAL A 201 -4.34 17.42 2.75
C VAL A 201 -5.32 16.76 3.71
N LEU A 202 -6.56 16.64 3.28
CA LEU A 202 -7.59 15.83 3.94
C LEU A 202 -8.04 14.76 2.96
N GLN A 203 -8.03 13.51 3.40
CA GLN A 203 -8.49 12.37 2.62
C GLN A 203 -9.57 11.61 3.38
N ALA A 204 -10.49 11.03 2.64
CA ALA A 204 -11.53 10.16 3.16
C ALA A 204 -11.69 8.95 2.24
N LYS A 205 -11.95 7.80 2.84
CA LYS A 205 -12.15 6.54 2.13
C LYS A 205 -13.27 5.75 2.77
N ARG A 206 -14.07 5.09 1.94
CA ARG A 206 -15.00 4.04 2.33
C ARG A 206 -14.90 2.87 1.36
N VAL A 207 -14.80 1.69 1.90
CA VAL A 207 -14.76 0.41 1.16
C VAL A 207 -15.83 -0.50 1.73
N ASP A 208 -16.54 -1.22 0.88
CA ASP A 208 -17.56 -2.21 1.24
C ASP A 208 -17.55 -3.31 0.18
N ASN A 209 -17.11 -4.51 0.53
CA ASN A 209 -17.08 -5.71 -0.32
C ASN A 209 -16.39 -5.51 -1.70
N MET A 210 -15.24 -4.83 -1.74
CA MET A 210 -14.52 -4.50 -2.97
C MET A 210 -13.43 -5.50 -3.36
N SER A 211 -13.34 -6.67 -2.72
CA SER A 211 -12.48 -7.73 -3.23
C SER A 211 -12.90 -8.10 -4.66
N PHE A 212 -12.00 -7.89 -5.63
CA PHE A 212 -12.23 -8.13 -7.05
C PHE A 212 -11.05 -8.89 -7.64
N LYS A 213 -11.21 -10.21 -7.77
CA LYS A 213 -10.15 -11.14 -8.16
C LYS A 213 -10.49 -11.84 -9.47
N SER A 214 -9.47 -12.14 -10.28
CA SER A 214 -9.68 -12.91 -11.52
C SER A 214 -9.96 -14.40 -11.27
N LYS A 215 -9.75 -14.88 -10.04
CA LYS A 215 -10.10 -16.24 -9.60
C LYS A 215 -10.70 -16.19 -8.19
N ARG A 216 -11.93 -16.69 -8.02
CA ARG A 216 -12.73 -16.57 -6.80
C ARG A 216 -12.19 -17.30 -5.58
N GLN A 217 -11.40 -18.33 -5.79
CA GLN A 217 -10.85 -19.15 -4.71
C GLN A 217 -9.56 -18.57 -4.12
N GLU A 218 -8.97 -17.57 -4.75
CA GLU A 218 -7.71 -16.99 -4.26
C GLU A 218 -7.95 -16.08 -3.05
N GLU A 219 -7.07 -16.24 -2.09
CA GLU A 219 -7.06 -15.50 -0.84
C GLU A 219 -5.99 -14.39 -0.87
N GLU A 220 -5.90 -13.61 0.19
CA GLU A 220 -4.98 -12.50 0.35
C GLU A 220 -5.05 -11.53 -0.84
N ASN A 221 -3.90 -11.04 -1.32
CA ASN A 221 -3.77 -10.14 -2.47
C ASN A 221 -3.45 -10.85 -3.80
N LYS A 222 -3.63 -12.18 -3.86
CA LYS A 222 -3.40 -12.94 -5.10
C LYS A 222 -4.49 -12.65 -6.11
N LEU A 223 -4.09 -12.40 -7.36
CA LEU A 223 -4.97 -12.17 -8.51
C LEU A 223 -5.99 -11.03 -8.32
N ASP A 224 -5.67 -10.02 -7.50
CA ASP A 224 -6.48 -8.82 -7.41
C ASP A 224 -6.48 -8.06 -8.74
N ILE A 225 -7.67 -7.75 -9.26
CA ILE A 225 -7.87 -6.91 -10.45
C ILE A 225 -7.82 -5.45 -10.05
N GLY A 226 -8.51 -5.08 -8.96
CA GLY A 226 -8.52 -3.76 -8.36
C GLY A 226 -7.44 -3.59 -7.29
N PHE A 227 -7.27 -2.36 -6.85
CA PHE A 227 -6.35 -1.98 -5.78
C PHE A 227 -7.03 -0.99 -4.85
N ILE A 228 -6.94 -1.23 -3.55
CA ILE A 228 -7.51 -0.36 -2.53
C ILE A 228 -6.35 0.40 -1.87
N PRO A 229 -6.16 1.70 -2.17
CA PRO A 229 -5.08 2.48 -1.58
C PRO A 229 -5.19 2.52 -0.05
N PRO A 230 -4.13 2.20 0.70
CA PRO A 230 -4.15 2.34 2.15
C PRO A 230 -4.27 3.81 2.55
N LEU A 231 -5.06 4.10 3.58
CA LEU A 231 -5.24 5.44 4.11
C LEU A 231 -4.42 5.60 5.38
N ASN A 232 -3.11 5.71 5.22
CA ASN A 232 -2.15 5.84 6.32
C ASN A 232 -0.93 6.67 5.91
N TYR A 233 -0.18 7.11 6.90
CA TYR A 233 1.16 7.64 6.69
C TYR A 233 2.15 6.47 6.59
N THR A 234 2.93 6.42 5.53
CA THR A 234 3.95 5.36 5.35
C THR A 234 5.22 5.74 6.08
N HIS A 235 5.53 5.03 7.15
CA HIS A 235 6.76 5.21 7.91
C HIS A 235 7.92 4.47 7.27
N SER A 236 9.04 5.16 7.07
CA SER A 236 10.29 4.57 6.54
C SER A 236 11.24 4.09 7.63
N HIS A 237 10.97 4.44 8.89
CA HIS A 237 11.79 4.05 10.05
C HIS A 237 11.50 2.61 10.47
N SER A 238 12.54 1.90 10.93
CA SER A 238 12.50 0.45 11.08
C SER A 238 11.50 -0.08 12.12
N LEU A 239 11.25 0.64 13.22
CA LEU A 239 10.28 0.20 14.23
C LEU A 239 8.82 0.47 13.81
N PRO A 240 8.41 1.69 13.44
CA PRO A 240 7.02 1.90 13.05
C PRO A 240 6.64 1.21 11.72
N SER A 241 7.61 0.93 10.83
CA SER A 241 7.34 0.17 9.60
C SER A 241 6.93 -1.29 9.84
N MET A 242 7.15 -1.83 11.04
CA MET A 242 6.65 -3.17 11.42
C MET A 242 5.12 -3.23 11.53
N PHE A 243 4.44 -2.08 11.62
CA PHE A 243 2.99 -1.95 11.79
C PHE A 243 2.37 -1.20 10.61
N SER A 244 2.72 -1.61 9.40
CA SER A 244 2.17 -1.04 8.17
C SER A 244 0.72 -1.46 7.99
N TYR A 245 -0.16 -0.48 7.68
CA TYR A 245 -1.58 -0.75 7.50
C TYR A 245 -1.87 -1.39 6.14
N ALA A 246 -2.55 -2.53 6.15
CA ALA A 246 -3.12 -3.17 4.96
C ALA A 246 -4.62 -2.87 4.87
N SER A 247 -5.07 -2.36 3.71
CA SER A 247 -6.48 -2.07 3.46
C SER A 247 -7.36 -3.30 3.58
N GLN A 248 -8.59 -3.11 4.09
CA GLN A 248 -9.56 -4.17 4.34
C GLN A 248 -10.65 -4.20 3.25
N PRO A 249 -10.53 -5.07 2.23
CA PRO A 249 -11.44 -5.08 1.07
C PRO A 249 -12.88 -5.41 1.40
N LEU A 250 -13.13 -6.11 2.52
CA LEU A 250 -14.48 -6.46 2.95
C LEU A 250 -15.23 -5.31 3.61
N GLY A 251 -14.50 -4.33 4.16
CA GLY A 251 -15.12 -3.14 4.72
C GLY A 251 -14.19 -2.33 5.58
N GLU A 252 -14.01 -1.08 5.24
CA GLU A 252 -13.33 -0.08 6.05
C GLU A 252 -13.83 1.32 5.73
N MET A 253 -13.73 2.20 6.70
CA MET A 253 -14.00 3.62 6.54
C MET A 253 -12.98 4.43 7.32
N GLY A 254 -12.37 5.43 6.69
CA GLY A 254 -11.31 6.18 7.34
C GLY A 254 -11.12 7.58 6.81
N ILE A 255 -10.35 8.33 7.59
CA ILE A 255 -9.90 9.68 7.28
C ILE A 255 -8.39 9.80 7.51
N GLN A 256 -7.75 10.66 6.72
CA GLN A 256 -6.37 11.08 6.94
C GLN A 256 -6.27 12.60 6.80
N PHE A 257 -5.55 13.21 7.72
CA PHE A 257 -5.28 14.64 7.71
C PHE A 257 -3.78 14.89 7.84
N GLN A 258 -3.21 15.67 6.94
CA GLN A 258 -1.79 15.99 6.92
C GLN A 258 -1.58 17.50 6.83
N ILE A 259 -0.63 18.02 7.61
CA ILE A 259 -0.14 19.39 7.52
C ILE A 259 1.37 19.36 7.42
N ASN A 260 1.92 20.02 6.40
CA ASN A 260 3.34 20.32 6.27
C ASN A 260 3.53 21.83 6.33
N TYR A 261 4.29 22.32 7.32
CA TYR A 261 4.54 23.74 7.51
C TYR A 261 6.03 24.06 7.64
N THR A 262 6.50 25.02 6.90
CA THR A 262 7.86 25.52 7.03
C THR A 262 7.85 26.88 7.74
N ILE A 263 8.31 26.88 8.99
CA ILE A 263 8.52 28.14 9.75
C ILE A 263 9.58 28.97 9.02
N PRO A 264 9.29 30.24 8.66
CA PRO A 264 10.18 31.04 7.85
C PRO A 264 11.55 31.27 8.51
N LYS A 265 12.58 31.41 7.67
CA LYS A 265 13.90 31.83 8.10
C LYS A 265 13.85 33.19 8.79
N LYS A 266 14.82 33.47 9.67
CA LYS A 266 14.96 34.72 10.42
C LYS A 266 13.83 34.99 11.42
N THR A 267 13.07 33.97 11.82
CA THR A 267 12.14 34.00 12.95
C THR A 267 12.76 33.30 14.16
N ALA A 268 12.20 33.51 15.37
CA ALA A 268 12.71 32.88 16.59
C ALA A 268 12.78 31.35 16.50
N LEU A 269 11.73 30.68 16.00
CA LEU A 269 11.69 29.24 15.82
C LEU A 269 12.29 28.76 14.49
N GLY A 270 12.27 29.59 13.45
CA GLY A 270 12.85 29.25 12.14
C GLY A 270 14.38 29.35 12.10
N GLY A 271 14.96 30.30 12.82
CA GLY A 271 16.41 30.52 12.83
C GLY A 271 16.95 30.88 11.45
N LYS A 272 18.23 30.54 11.19
CA LYS A 272 18.92 30.89 9.92
C LYS A 272 18.36 30.12 8.72
N TYR A 273 17.90 28.90 8.89
CA TYR A 273 17.59 27.98 7.79
C TYR A 273 16.10 27.67 7.63
N GLY A 274 15.26 28.06 8.60
CA GLY A 274 13.86 27.62 8.73
C GLY A 274 13.75 26.33 9.54
N THR A 275 12.52 25.95 9.89
CA THR A 275 12.19 24.69 10.57
C THR A 275 11.02 24.09 9.84
N LYS A 276 11.08 22.83 9.44
CA LYS A 276 9.95 22.13 8.86
C LYS A 276 9.22 21.38 9.96
N LEU A 277 7.92 21.43 9.91
CA LEU A 277 7.00 20.69 10.77
C LEU A 277 6.10 19.85 9.88
N ALA A 278 5.92 18.60 10.24
CA ALA A 278 4.93 17.72 9.63
C ALA A 278 4.03 17.16 10.72
N PHE A 279 2.75 17.12 10.45
CA PHE A 279 1.73 16.53 11.29
C PHE A 279 0.89 15.60 10.44
N ASN A 280 0.58 14.41 10.94
CA ASN A 280 -0.35 13.49 10.32
C ASN A 280 -1.26 12.88 11.38
N TYR A 281 -2.51 12.69 11.00
CA TYR A 281 -3.48 11.89 11.71
C TYR A 281 -4.23 11.01 10.71
N SER A 282 -4.20 9.70 10.91
CA SER A 282 -4.95 8.71 10.13
C SER A 282 -5.78 7.87 11.09
N GLN A 283 -7.02 7.60 10.74
CA GLN A 283 -7.87 6.65 11.48
C GLN A 283 -8.72 5.85 10.51
N VAL A 284 -8.77 4.53 10.71
CA VAL A 284 -9.57 3.60 9.93
C VAL A 284 -10.36 2.71 10.89
N ASN A 285 -11.64 2.60 10.64
CA ASN A 285 -12.58 1.76 11.37
C ASN A 285 -13.26 0.77 10.40
N ASP A 286 -13.92 -0.23 10.94
CA ASP A 286 -14.92 -1.01 10.21
C ASP A 286 -16.07 -0.13 9.71
N ILE A 287 -16.82 -0.63 8.72
CA ILE A 287 -18.13 -0.07 8.34
C ILE A 287 -19.21 -0.66 9.24
N LYS A 288 -20.26 0.13 9.51
CA LYS A 288 -21.42 -0.41 10.19
C LYS A 288 -22.10 -1.46 9.30
N ARG A 289 -22.34 -2.66 9.86
CA ARG A 289 -23.10 -3.72 9.22
C ARG A 289 -24.34 -4.03 10.02
N ASP A 290 -25.48 -3.96 9.35
CA ASP A 290 -26.79 -4.31 9.92
C ASP A 290 -27.20 -5.68 9.41
N SER A 291 -27.70 -6.56 10.29
CA SER A 291 -28.17 -7.89 9.92
C SER A 291 -29.45 -7.81 9.06
N ILE A 292 -29.51 -8.70 8.08
CA ILE A 292 -30.71 -8.89 7.26
C ILE A 292 -31.45 -10.11 7.80
N MET A 293 -32.73 -9.95 8.09
CA MET A 293 -33.60 -11.06 8.52
C MET A 293 -34.36 -11.62 7.30
N TYR A 294 -34.21 -12.90 7.03
CA TYR A 294 -34.97 -13.61 6.02
C TYR A 294 -35.73 -14.76 6.65
N ASN A 295 -37.07 -14.75 6.59
CA ASN A 295 -37.94 -15.73 7.23
C ASN A 295 -37.62 -15.98 8.73
N GLY A 296 -37.27 -14.93 9.46
CA GLY A 296 -36.91 -15.03 10.89
C GLY A 296 -35.48 -15.53 11.16
N VAL A 297 -34.67 -15.79 10.14
CA VAL A 297 -33.26 -16.19 10.24
C VAL A 297 -32.37 -14.97 10.00
N ASN A 298 -31.39 -14.77 10.89
CA ASN A 298 -30.35 -13.76 10.68
C ASN A 298 -29.36 -14.25 9.62
N THR A 299 -29.21 -13.49 8.54
CA THR A 299 -28.35 -13.86 7.41
C THR A 299 -26.99 -13.12 7.44
N MET A 300 -26.59 -12.54 8.57
CA MET A 300 -25.30 -11.86 8.69
C MET A 300 -24.14 -12.79 8.27
N ASN A 301 -23.40 -12.39 7.23
CA ASN A 301 -22.31 -13.17 6.62
C ASN A 301 -22.68 -14.61 6.21
N MET A 302 -23.96 -14.91 6.05
CA MET A 302 -24.42 -16.23 5.65
C MET A 302 -24.18 -16.43 4.15
N MET A 303 -23.50 -17.52 3.80
CA MET A 303 -23.27 -17.94 2.41
C MET A 303 -24.55 -18.00 1.61
N GLY A 304 -24.48 -17.68 0.31
CA GLY A 304 -25.65 -17.75 -0.59
C GLY A 304 -26.64 -16.62 -0.39
N THR A 305 -26.43 -15.71 0.55
CA THR A 305 -27.30 -14.56 0.83
C THR A 305 -26.62 -13.24 0.51
N LYS A 306 -27.33 -12.11 0.68
CA LYS A 306 -26.73 -10.76 0.61
C LYS A 306 -25.74 -10.48 1.75
N GLY A 307 -25.77 -11.28 2.81
CA GLY A 307 -24.87 -11.21 3.97
C GLY A 307 -25.28 -10.13 4.97
N TYR A 308 -25.27 -8.87 4.62
CA TYR A 308 -25.56 -7.74 5.50
C TYR A 308 -26.06 -6.52 4.71
N ASP A 309 -26.56 -5.51 5.42
CA ASP A 309 -26.73 -4.16 4.89
C ASP A 309 -25.77 -3.18 5.57
N SER A 310 -25.41 -2.10 4.86
CA SER A 310 -24.46 -1.12 5.39
C SER A 310 -24.82 0.29 4.90
N PRO A 311 -25.31 1.18 5.80
CA PRO A 311 -25.55 2.56 5.43
C PRO A 311 -24.25 3.26 5.02
N PHE A 312 -24.28 4.01 3.92
CA PHE A 312 -23.07 4.51 3.26
C PHE A 312 -22.15 5.36 4.15
N PHE A 313 -22.70 6.18 5.06
CA PHE A 313 -21.91 7.07 5.92
C PHE A 313 -21.78 6.55 7.36
N ALA A 314 -22.19 5.32 7.65
CA ALA A 314 -22.14 4.78 8.99
C ALA A 314 -20.82 4.05 9.27
N ILE A 315 -20.09 4.55 10.27
CA ILE A 315 -18.84 3.97 10.78
C ILE A 315 -19.21 2.83 11.74
N GLY A 316 -18.46 1.73 11.67
CA GLY A 316 -18.54 0.62 12.62
C GLY A 316 -17.77 0.90 13.90
N ASP A 317 -18.00 0.07 14.92
CA ASP A 317 -17.44 0.29 16.25
C ASP A 317 -15.98 -0.16 16.36
N LYS A 318 -15.55 -1.15 15.56
CA LYS A 318 -14.18 -1.67 15.61
C LYS A 318 -13.21 -0.73 14.90
N MET A 319 -12.24 -0.22 15.64
CA MET A 319 -11.14 0.54 15.07
C MET A 319 -10.03 -0.42 14.62
N PHE A 320 -9.58 -0.30 13.36
CA PHE A 320 -8.51 -1.11 12.80
C PHE A 320 -7.14 -0.45 12.96
N TYR A 321 -7.09 0.85 12.71
CA TYR A 321 -5.84 1.59 12.68
C TYR A 321 -6.03 3.03 13.12
N ARG A 322 -5.05 3.57 13.85
CA ARG A 322 -4.90 5.00 14.12
C ARG A 322 -3.44 5.33 14.24
N ASP A 323 -3.01 6.32 13.50
CA ASP A 323 -1.66 6.87 13.53
C ASP A 323 -1.76 8.39 13.71
N PHE A 324 -1.17 8.86 14.79
CA PHE A 324 -0.91 10.25 15.05
C PHE A 324 0.59 10.44 15.06
N ASN A 325 1.13 11.25 14.17
CA ASN A 325 2.55 11.56 14.20
C ASN A 325 2.86 13.04 14.01
N PHE A 326 3.98 13.45 14.61
CA PHE A 326 4.50 14.80 14.51
C PHE A 326 6.00 14.76 14.31
N GLU A 327 6.49 15.47 13.28
CA GLU A 327 7.90 15.54 12.91
C GLU A 327 8.40 16.97 12.90
N ILE A 328 9.62 17.16 13.38
CA ILE A 328 10.38 18.41 13.32
C ILE A 328 11.70 18.15 12.60
N GLU A 329 11.91 18.82 11.47
CA GLU A 329 13.18 18.80 10.74
C GLU A 329 13.84 20.17 10.87
N LYS A 330 15.07 20.18 11.41
CA LYS A 330 15.82 21.42 11.67
C LYS A 330 17.24 21.34 11.17
N LYS A 331 17.58 22.23 10.24
CA LYS A 331 18.99 22.52 9.93
C LYS A 331 19.54 23.49 10.94
N ILE A 332 20.37 23.02 11.87
CA ILE A 332 20.96 23.81 12.96
C ILE A 332 22.09 24.68 12.41
N SER A 333 22.98 24.10 11.59
CA SER A 333 24.10 24.79 10.93
C SER A 333 24.25 24.29 9.49
N LYS A 334 25.30 24.70 8.79
CA LYS A 334 25.64 24.11 7.47
C LYS A 334 26.05 22.65 7.56
N ASP A 335 26.51 22.23 8.74
CA ASP A 335 27.08 20.90 8.98
C ASP A 335 26.17 19.98 9.81
N TRP A 336 25.22 20.54 10.57
CA TRP A 336 24.33 19.80 11.46
C TRP A 336 22.87 19.87 11.01
N HIS A 337 22.24 18.70 10.91
CA HIS A 337 20.83 18.49 10.63
C HIS A 337 20.23 17.60 11.70
N LEU A 338 19.07 17.95 12.22
CA LEU A 338 18.32 17.23 13.26
C LEU A 338 16.92 16.95 12.76
N THR A 339 16.46 15.70 12.91
CA THR A 339 15.06 15.29 12.74
C THR A 339 14.60 14.64 14.04
N LEU A 340 13.45 15.05 14.53
CA LEU A 340 12.78 14.44 15.67
C LEU A 340 11.36 14.07 15.26
N MET A 341 10.89 12.89 15.66
CA MET A 341 9.52 12.44 15.41
C MET A 341 8.95 11.74 16.64
N TYR A 342 7.67 11.92 16.83
CA TYR A 342 6.87 11.18 17.80
C TYR A 342 5.66 10.57 17.08
N ILE A 343 5.34 9.30 17.43
CA ILE A 343 4.20 8.57 16.88
C ILE A 343 3.40 7.97 18.04
N ASN A 344 2.07 8.07 17.94
CA ASN A 344 1.13 7.29 18.75
C ASN A 344 0.31 6.41 17.80
N LEU A 345 0.44 5.11 17.98
CA LEU A 345 -0.13 4.09 17.09
C LEU A 345 -1.16 3.24 17.85
N TYR A 346 -2.27 2.98 17.17
CA TYR A 346 -3.20 1.87 17.45
C TYR A 346 -3.24 0.96 16.21
N TYR A 347 -3.07 -0.34 16.39
CA TYR A 347 -2.99 -1.31 15.31
C TYR A 347 -3.67 -2.61 15.71
N ASP A 348 -4.75 -2.98 15.02
CA ASP A 348 -5.53 -4.19 15.29
C ASP A 348 -4.94 -5.38 14.53
N MET A 349 -4.08 -6.15 15.19
CA MET A 349 -3.41 -7.30 14.60
C MET A 349 -4.37 -8.38 14.14
N GLU A 350 -5.49 -8.58 14.86
CA GLU A 350 -6.49 -9.57 14.49
C GLU A 350 -7.06 -9.29 13.10
N THR A 351 -7.45 -8.05 12.81
CA THR A 351 -8.03 -7.70 11.52
C THR A 351 -6.97 -7.52 10.42
N ILE A 352 -5.83 -6.88 10.73
CA ILE A 352 -4.87 -6.47 9.71
C ILE A 352 -3.93 -7.63 9.31
N GLU A 353 -3.54 -8.47 10.27
CA GLU A 353 -2.58 -9.56 10.05
C GLU A 353 -3.26 -10.95 10.11
N GLY A 354 -4.53 -11.02 10.52
CA GLY A 354 -5.26 -12.28 10.64
C GLY A 354 -4.85 -13.13 11.85
N HIS A 355 -4.36 -12.50 12.93
CA HIS A 355 -4.00 -13.18 14.18
C HIS A 355 -5.21 -13.30 15.10
N PRO A 356 -5.84 -14.48 15.22
CA PRO A 356 -7.05 -14.64 16.04
C PRO A 356 -6.79 -14.27 17.50
N GLU A 357 -7.75 -13.54 18.10
CA GLU A 357 -7.74 -13.13 19.51
C GLU A 357 -6.52 -12.27 19.91
N ALA A 358 -5.77 -11.72 18.95
CA ALA A 358 -4.66 -10.84 19.23
C ALA A 358 -5.16 -9.50 19.82
N GLU A 359 -4.58 -9.11 20.96
CA GLU A 359 -4.83 -7.77 21.51
C GLU A 359 -4.27 -6.68 20.59
N PRO A 360 -4.99 -5.56 20.42
CA PRO A 360 -4.47 -4.44 19.64
C PRO A 360 -3.16 -3.88 20.20
N VAL A 361 -2.24 -3.56 19.31
CA VAL A 361 -1.02 -2.83 19.66
C VAL A 361 -1.37 -1.37 19.94
N LYS A 362 -0.97 -0.86 21.11
CA LYS A 362 -1.09 0.54 21.51
C LYS A 362 0.31 1.04 21.84
N ALA A 363 0.99 1.55 20.84
CA ALA A 363 2.40 1.87 20.95
C ALA A 363 2.69 3.36 20.79
N HIS A 364 3.76 3.79 21.44
CA HIS A 364 4.37 5.10 21.28
C HIS A 364 5.76 4.94 20.72
N PHE A 365 6.14 5.80 19.77
CA PHE A 365 7.50 5.79 19.24
C PHE A 365 8.12 7.17 19.40
N ALA A 366 9.39 7.19 19.79
CA ALA A 366 10.26 8.35 19.70
C ALA A 366 11.39 8.05 18.73
N PHE A 367 11.64 9.00 17.85
CA PHE A 367 12.68 8.94 16.83
C PHE A 367 13.54 10.19 16.88
N GLY A 368 14.86 10.01 16.76
CA GLY A 368 15.81 11.09 16.62
C GLY A 368 16.89 10.76 15.60
N GLU A 369 17.11 11.64 14.64
CA GLU A 369 18.18 11.54 13.67
C GLU A 369 19.07 12.77 13.71
N VAL A 370 20.37 12.53 13.67
CA VAL A 370 21.40 13.58 13.54
C VAL A 370 22.27 13.25 12.33
N ILE A 371 22.38 14.19 11.39
CA ILE A 371 23.35 14.13 10.32
C ILE A 371 24.43 15.21 10.58
N TYR A 372 25.68 14.76 10.69
CA TYR A 372 26.84 15.62 10.84
C TYR A 372 27.76 15.54 9.63
N LYS A 373 27.96 16.66 8.96
CA LYS A 373 28.92 16.81 7.85
C LYS A 373 30.28 17.19 8.45
N ILE A 374 31.17 16.23 8.55
CA ILE A 374 32.54 16.44 9.04
C ILE A 374 33.29 17.39 8.09
N ASN A 375 33.09 17.21 6.79
CA ASN A 375 33.58 18.10 5.74
C ASN A 375 32.78 17.89 4.43
N LYS A 376 33.27 18.39 3.30
CA LYS A 376 32.58 18.28 1.99
C LYS A 376 32.42 16.83 1.49
N LYS A 377 33.25 15.90 1.95
CA LYS A 377 33.25 14.50 1.49
C LYS A 377 32.75 13.53 2.56
N HIS A 378 32.87 13.84 3.81
CA HIS A 378 32.60 12.94 4.92
C HIS A 378 31.38 13.37 5.71
N SER A 379 30.43 12.47 5.90
CA SER A 379 29.25 12.67 6.75
C SER A 379 28.97 11.45 7.61
N LEU A 380 28.47 11.70 8.79
CA LEU A 380 28.00 10.71 9.74
C LEU A 380 26.49 10.92 9.97
N ARG A 381 25.71 9.85 9.92
CA ARG A 381 24.29 9.82 10.26
C ARG A 381 24.10 8.86 11.42
N LEU A 382 23.49 9.34 12.47
CA LEU A 382 23.05 8.55 13.61
C LEU A 382 21.54 8.67 13.73
N GLU A 383 20.88 7.53 13.79
CA GLU A 383 19.45 7.41 14.00
C GLU A 383 19.20 6.55 15.23
N LEU A 384 18.33 7.00 16.12
CA LEU A 384 17.90 6.28 17.32
C LEU A 384 16.38 6.21 17.33
N GLN A 385 15.85 5.05 17.65
CA GLN A 385 14.41 4.80 17.74
C GLN A 385 14.10 4.05 19.03
N HIS A 386 12.97 4.36 19.62
CA HIS A 386 12.44 3.61 20.75
C HIS A 386 10.93 3.44 20.60
N MET A 387 10.45 2.25 20.89
CA MET A 387 9.03 1.89 20.95
C MET A 387 8.67 1.46 22.36
N TRP A 388 7.60 2.05 22.89
CA TRP A 388 6.90 1.59 24.08
C TRP A 388 5.59 0.95 23.67
N ASP A 389 5.40 -0.32 24.02
CA ASP A 389 4.17 -1.07 23.80
C ASP A 389 3.33 -1.10 25.11
N ASN A 390 2.04 -1.34 24.97
CA ASN A 390 1.14 -1.59 26.11
C ASN A 390 1.32 -2.98 26.76
N VAL A 391 2.08 -3.88 26.13
CA VAL A 391 2.43 -5.20 26.68
C VAL A 391 3.73 -5.11 27.47
N GLY A 392 3.69 -5.50 28.74
CA GLY A 392 4.85 -5.48 29.61
C GLY A 392 5.67 -6.76 29.55
N MET A 393 6.99 -6.64 29.81
CA MET A 393 7.97 -7.76 29.84
C MET A 393 7.58 -8.90 30.80
N ASN A 394 6.87 -8.59 31.88
CA ASN A 394 6.49 -9.55 32.91
C ASN A 394 5.00 -9.90 32.86
N GLN A 395 4.31 -9.60 31.76
CA GLN A 395 2.91 -9.96 31.59
C GLN A 395 2.83 -11.48 31.38
N GLU A 396 2.00 -12.15 32.17
CA GLU A 396 1.70 -13.57 31.95
C GLU A 396 0.79 -13.72 30.74
N ILE A 397 1.28 -14.44 29.75
CA ILE A 397 0.60 -14.72 28.47
C ILE A 397 0.47 -16.24 28.33
N ASP A 398 -0.71 -16.72 27.94
CA ASP A 398 -0.87 -18.13 27.60
C ASP A 398 0.03 -18.47 26.39
N PRO A 399 0.89 -19.50 26.49
CA PRO A 399 1.78 -19.91 25.40
C PRO A 399 1.06 -20.25 24.09
N VAL A 400 -0.21 -20.59 24.12
CA VAL A 400 -1.04 -20.83 22.90
C VAL A 400 -1.07 -19.59 21.99
N TYR A 401 -0.95 -18.39 22.55
CA TYR A 401 -0.97 -17.11 21.81
C TYR A 401 0.43 -16.56 21.53
N GLU A 402 1.49 -17.33 21.74
CA GLU A 402 2.89 -16.84 21.61
C GLU A 402 3.18 -16.18 20.26
N GLU A 403 2.63 -16.71 19.17
CA GLU A 403 2.83 -16.13 17.82
C GLU A 403 2.29 -14.71 17.69
N ASN A 404 1.23 -14.36 18.43
CA ASN A 404 0.66 -13.00 18.45
C ASN A 404 1.60 -11.96 19.08
N TYR A 405 2.70 -12.41 19.71
CA TYR A 405 3.62 -11.56 20.46
C TYR A 405 5.00 -11.37 19.80
N ASN A 406 5.20 -11.85 18.59
CA ASN A 406 6.49 -11.75 17.88
C ASN A 406 7.01 -10.31 17.74
N LYS A 407 6.10 -9.33 17.60
CA LYS A 407 6.42 -7.91 17.46
C LYS A 407 6.11 -7.07 18.70
N ARG A 408 5.57 -7.71 19.76
CA ARG A 408 5.09 -7.03 20.97
C ARG A 408 6.22 -6.73 21.94
N GLY A 409 5.93 -5.84 22.89
CA GLY A 409 6.88 -5.39 23.89
C GLY A 409 7.69 -4.17 23.44
N ASN A 410 8.61 -3.75 24.32
CA ASN A 410 9.44 -2.57 24.05
C ASN A 410 10.62 -2.90 23.12
N TRP A 411 10.89 -1.99 22.20
CA TRP A 411 11.99 -2.10 21.24
C TRP A 411 12.89 -0.89 21.29
N PHE A 412 14.17 -1.14 21.05
CA PHE A 412 15.16 -0.12 20.76
C PHE A 412 15.80 -0.41 19.39
N ALA A 413 16.06 0.64 18.59
CA ALA A 413 16.80 0.49 17.35
C ALA A 413 17.76 1.65 17.15
N PHE A 414 18.90 1.35 16.49
CA PHE A 414 19.81 2.36 16.00
C PHE A 414 20.29 2.07 14.59
N LEU A 415 20.69 3.12 13.89
CA LEU A 415 21.42 3.07 12.63
C LEU A 415 22.59 4.06 12.71
N LEU A 416 23.78 3.58 12.39
CA LEU A 416 24.97 4.42 12.20
C LEU A 416 25.43 4.25 10.75
N GLU A 417 25.50 5.36 10.01
CA GLU A 417 25.99 5.36 8.64
C GLU A 417 27.12 6.38 8.48
N TYR A 418 28.18 5.96 7.83
CA TYR A 418 29.28 6.81 7.43
C TYR A 418 29.42 6.83 5.91
N THR A 419 29.37 8.05 5.36
CA THR A 419 29.44 8.27 3.90
C THR A 419 30.72 8.99 3.54
N ILE A 420 31.42 8.51 2.51
CA ILE A 420 32.55 9.19 1.84
C ILE A 420 32.10 9.55 0.43
N ALA A 421 31.52 10.75 0.32
CA ALA A 421 30.97 11.22 -0.95
C ALA A 421 32.07 11.43 -2.03
N PRO A 422 31.79 11.10 -3.29
CA PRO A 422 30.53 10.55 -3.81
C PRO A 422 30.48 9.00 -3.85
N LYS A 423 31.50 8.28 -3.36
CA LYS A 423 31.74 6.89 -3.79
C LYS A 423 31.36 5.82 -2.77
N TRP A 424 31.56 6.05 -1.48
CA TRP A 424 31.48 4.97 -0.50
C TRP A 424 30.50 5.28 0.62
N PHE A 425 29.80 4.25 1.06
CA PHE A 425 29.07 4.26 2.33
C PHE A 425 29.22 2.95 3.07
N VAL A 426 29.17 3.02 4.39
CA VAL A 426 29.08 1.88 5.30
C VAL A 426 28.01 2.17 6.33
N SER A 427 27.19 1.19 6.66
CA SER A 427 26.19 1.31 7.72
C SER A 427 26.13 0.07 8.58
N VAL A 428 25.79 0.27 9.86
CA VAL A 428 25.51 -0.76 10.84
C VAL A 428 24.22 -0.36 11.55
N ALA A 429 23.31 -1.32 11.70
CA ALA A 429 22.06 -1.12 12.40
C ALA A 429 21.71 -2.33 13.27
N ASP A 430 20.96 -2.10 14.33
CA ASP A 430 20.38 -3.14 15.16
C ASP A 430 18.98 -2.75 15.59
N LYS A 431 18.08 -3.74 15.67
CA LYS A 431 16.79 -3.66 16.35
C LYS A 431 16.80 -4.70 17.46
N TYR A 432 16.48 -4.29 18.66
CA TYR A 432 16.47 -5.16 19.83
C TYR A 432 15.09 -5.14 20.50
N ASN A 433 14.43 -6.31 20.52
CA ASN A 433 13.18 -6.52 21.24
C ASN A 433 13.46 -6.87 22.69
N TYR A 434 13.85 -5.92 23.51
CA TYR A 434 14.23 -6.18 24.90
C TYR A 434 13.04 -6.39 25.84
N GLY A 435 11.84 -5.91 25.45
CA GLY A 435 10.65 -5.90 26.28
C GLY A 435 9.61 -6.95 25.92
N ASN A 436 9.93 -7.94 25.09
CA ASN A 436 9.00 -9.02 24.78
C ASN A 436 8.64 -9.82 26.03
N PRO A 437 7.35 -10.18 26.26
CA PRO A 437 6.96 -11.03 27.40
C PRO A 437 7.65 -12.40 27.36
N PHE A 438 7.86 -12.98 26.16
CA PHE A 438 8.58 -14.24 25.97
C PHE A 438 10.08 -13.99 25.87
N ALA A 439 10.84 -14.58 26.78
CA ALA A 439 12.30 -14.32 26.91
C ALA A 439 13.09 -14.78 25.68
N ASP A 440 12.69 -15.85 25.04
CA ASP A 440 13.28 -16.43 23.82
C ASP A 440 13.02 -15.59 22.56
N LYS A 441 12.07 -14.63 22.62
CA LYS A 441 11.80 -13.65 21.54
C LYS A 441 12.52 -12.31 21.74
N ARG A 442 13.35 -12.18 22.78
CA ARG A 442 14.16 -10.97 23.04
C ARG A 442 15.42 -10.96 22.19
N ASP A 443 15.24 -10.83 20.92
CA ASP A 443 16.26 -10.98 19.89
C ASP A 443 16.86 -9.66 19.41
N HIS A 444 18.13 -9.73 19.00
CA HIS A 444 18.82 -8.72 18.21
C HIS A 444 18.72 -9.01 16.71
N TYR A 445 18.49 -7.97 15.92
CA TYR A 445 18.42 -8.04 14.47
C TYR A 445 19.49 -7.14 13.85
N PHE A 446 20.75 -7.58 13.96
CA PHE A 446 21.89 -6.87 13.41
C PHE A 446 21.89 -6.91 11.88
N THR A 447 22.16 -5.75 11.26
CA THR A 447 22.39 -5.62 9.84
C THR A 447 23.58 -4.73 9.56
N GLY A 448 24.33 -5.06 8.51
CA GLY A 448 25.44 -4.26 8.03
C GLY A 448 25.39 -4.10 6.52
N SER A 449 25.82 -2.94 6.02
CA SER A 449 25.88 -2.68 4.58
C SER A 449 27.15 -1.93 4.22
N PHE A 450 27.68 -2.24 3.05
CA PHE A 450 28.79 -1.54 2.43
C PHE A 450 28.48 -1.32 0.96
N GLY A 451 28.70 -0.10 0.46
CA GLY A 451 28.39 0.20 -0.93
C GLY A 451 29.40 1.12 -1.61
N TYR A 452 29.51 0.92 -2.91
CA TYR A 452 30.33 1.69 -3.82
C TYR A 452 29.49 2.26 -4.96
N ILE A 453 29.67 3.55 -5.23
CA ILE A 453 28.98 4.25 -6.31
C ILE A 453 30.05 4.83 -7.25
N LYS A 454 29.94 4.51 -8.52
CA LYS A 454 30.77 5.09 -9.58
C LYS A 454 29.89 5.40 -10.79
N ASP A 455 29.87 6.67 -11.14
CA ASP A 455 29.06 7.19 -12.25
C ASP A 455 27.58 6.78 -12.11
N GLN A 456 27.04 5.98 -12.99
CA GLN A 456 25.66 5.49 -12.98
C GLN A 456 25.52 4.09 -12.34
N THR A 457 26.61 3.53 -11.82
CA THR A 457 26.62 2.18 -11.23
C THR A 457 26.74 2.25 -9.71
N ARG A 458 25.83 1.57 -9.01
CA ARG A 458 25.87 1.35 -7.57
C ARG A 458 26.01 -0.15 -7.31
N ILE A 459 26.99 -0.52 -6.50
CA ILE A 459 27.20 -1.87 -5.99
C ILE A 459 27.05 -1.80 -4.47
N ALA A 460 26.20 -2.63 -3.90
CA ALA A 460 26.02 -2.71 -2.45
C ALA A 460 25.99 -4.16 -2.00
N ILE A 461 26.73 -4.46 -0.94
CA ILE A 461 26.66 -5.72 -0.21
C ILE A 461 26.00 -5.43 1.14
N SER A 462 25.02 -6.22 1.52
CA SER A 462 24.40 -6.13 2.85
C SER A 462 24.22 -7.52 3.44
N GLY A 463 24.33 -7.63 4.75
CA GLY A 463 24.10 -8.88 5.44
C GLY A 463 23.54 -8.63 6.84
N GLY A 464 22.83 -9.63 7.36
CA GLY A 464 22.25 -9.54 8.69
C GLY A 464 21.04 -10.43 8.89
N ARG A 465 20.32 -10.16 10.00
CA ARG A 465 19.09 -10.84 10.39
C ARG A 465 17.91 -9.90 10.26
N GLN A 466 16.84 -10.35 9.60
CA GLN A 466 15.57 -9.66 9.48
C GLN A 466 14.53 -10.33 10.36
N SER A 467 13.71 -9.54 11.05
CA SER A 467 12.55 -10.03 11.79
C SER A 467 11.45 -10.45 10.83
N GLU A 468 10.65 -11.42 11.23
CA GLU A 468 9.41 -11.73 10.55
C GLU A 468 8.39 -10.59 10.64
N GLY A 469 7.38 -10.61 9.79
CA GLY A 469 6.27 -9.68 9.86
C GLY A 469 5.65 -9.34 8.52
N LEU A 470 4.65 -8.47 8.55
CA LEU A 470 4.00 -7.95 7.36
C LEU A 470 4.86 -6.80 6.78
N ILE A 471 5.39 -6.99 5.58
CA ILE A 471 6.09 -5.92 4.85
C ILE A 471 5.15 -5.36 3.80
N CYS A 472 4.98 -4.03 3.82
CA CYS A 472 4.14 -3.31 2.87
C CYS A 472 4.98 -2.32 2.05
N VAL A 473 4.81 -2.35 0.73
CA VAL A 473 5.45 -1.43 -0.21
C VAL A 473 4.40 -0.93 -1.21
N GLY A 474 4.24 0.39 -1.32
CA GLY A 474 3.29 0.98 -2.26
C GLY A 474 1.84 0.52 -2.05
N GLY A 475 1.46 0.12 -0.83
CA GLY A 475 0.11 -0.39 -0.50
C GLY A 475 -0.09 -1.88 -0.74
N VAL A 476 0.94 -2.60 -1.12
CA VAL A 476 0.96 -4.07 -1.24
C VAL A 476 1.66 -4.65 -0.03
N CYS A 477 1.02 -5.59 0.64
CA CYS A 477 1.54 -6.21 1.84
C CYS A 477 1.78 -7.72 1.62
N ARG A 478 2.86 -8.23 2.19
CA ARG A 478 3.20 -9.65 2.16
C ARG A 478 3.79 -10.07 3.51
N PRO A 479 3.32 -11.16 4.12
CA PRO A 479 4.00 -11.76 5.26
C PRO A 479 5.37 -12.30 4.82
N VAL A 480 6.40 -12.00 5.59
CA VAL A 480 7.76 -12.51 5.36
C VAL A 480 8.25 -13.23 6.62
N PRO A 481 8.89 -14.40 6.48
CA PRO A 481 9.48 -15.08 7.62
C PRO A 481 10.74 -14.38 8.12
N ALA A 482 11.09 -14.64 9.37
CA ALA A 482 12.41 -14.26 9.89
C ALA A 482 13.50 -14.91 9.03
N SER A 483 14.50 -14.14 8.66
CA SER A 483 15.55 -14.60 7.77
C SER A 483 16.92 -14.01 8.11
N SER A 484 17.97 -14.73 7.78
CA SER A 484 19.35 -14.23 7.85
C SER A 484 20.07 -14.55 6.54
N GLY A 485 20.94 -13.65 6.09
CA GLY A 485 21.65 -13.86 4.85
C GLY A 485 22.49 -12.69 4.41
N VAL A 486 23.08 -12.82 3.23
CA VAL A 486 23.85 -11.79 2.54
C VAL A 486 23.24 -11.53 1.19
N SER A 487 23.09 -10.26 0.82
CA SER A 487 22.63 -9.83 -0.49
C SER A 487 23.69 -8.97 -1.18
N LEU A 488 23.83 -9.17 -2.51
CA LEU A 488 24.59 -8.32 -3.40
C LEU A 488 23.61 -7.64 -4.36
N THR A 489 23.60 -6.30 -4.35
CA THR A 489 22.76 -5.52 -5.26
C THR A 489 23.65 -4.72 -6.20
N VAL A 490 23.43 -4.86 -7.49
CA VAL A 490 24.08 -4.07 -8.54
C VAL A 490 22.99 -3.33 -9.31
N THR A 491 23.06 -2.01 -9.30
CA THR A 491 22.15 -1.16 -10.06
C THR A 491 22.98 -0.30 -11.02
N THR A 492 22.65 -0.32 -12.30
CA THR A 492 23.30 0.53 -13.31
C THR A 492 22.25 1.09 -14.28
N SER A 493 22.45 2.31 -14.74
CA SER A 493 21.65 2.92 -15.83
C SER A 493 22.56 3.21 -17.01
N PHE A 494 22.01 3.11 -18.23
CA PHE A 494 22.73 3.30 -19.47
C PHE A 494 22.26 4.56 -20.20
#